data_e85abb7e43a25983f72f8f4010aef0eb
#
_entry.id   e85abb7e43a25983f72f8f4010aef0eb
#
_cell.length_a   1.000
_cell.length_b   1.000
_cell.length_c   1.000
_cell.angle_alpha   90.00
_cell.angle_beta   90.00
_cell.angle_gamma   90.00
#
_symmetry.space_group_name_H-M   'P 1'
#
loop_
_entity.id
_entity.type
_entity.pdbx_description
1 polymer ?
#
loop_
_entity_poly.entity_id
_entity_poly.type
_entity_poly.pdbx_seq_one_letter_code
_entity_poly.pdbx_strand_id
1 'polypeptide(L)'
;MVMFEQEIKQYEQVRCEYEKRIVKKMAPTDYMDWHEVLFSTHSCAIEGNSFTVDDTRILKEQGLAMVPMGHSLLECTEMADHFRAFRFVTTHLDAAFDEALLCETNRLVTENTLAYRAPGAVPGTYTTEDMAAGDTVFGDHETLVARIPALMTSTSEAIERNVHPMIVAARFHGFFEYLHPFRDGNGRTGRLLSNWILLHAGHPLLIIDVKDRATYIEALRQIRSEGTDEHLISFFFRTAIERMESELAQKHNNSQLGLFLF
;
A
#
# COMPACT_ATOMS: atom_id res chain seq x y z
N MET A 1 12.34 -0.71 -27.64
CA MET A 1 12.39 -1.69 -26.53
C MET A 1 11.44 -1.17 -25.48
N VAL A 2 10.46 -1.94 -25.09
CA VAL A 2 9.49 -1.50 -24.08
C VAL A 2 10.24 -1.42 -22.74
N MET A 3 10.21 -0.26 -22.10
CA MET A 3 10.78 -0.06 -20.79
C MET A 3 10.16 -1.09 -19.81
N PHE A 4 10.97 -1.76 -18.97
CA PHE A 4 10.55 -2.82 -18.02
C PHE A 4 10.07 -4.14 -18.65
N GLU A 5 10.42 -4.46 -19.90
CA GLU A 5 9.96 -5.69 -20.55
C GLU A 5 10.42 -6.96 -19.85
N GLN A 6 11.62 -6.97 -19.27
CA GLN A 6 12.15 -8.10 -18.51
C GLN A 6 11.45 -8.28 -17.18
N GLU A 7 11.25 -7.20 -16.43
CA GLU A 7 10.54 -7.19 -15.15
C GLU A 7 9.09 -7.65 -15.33
N ILE A 8 8.39 -7.12 -16.34
CA ILE A 8 7.03 -7.56 -16.69
C ILE A 8 7.00 -9.05 -16.96
N LYS A 9 7.89 -9.55 -17.81
CA LYS A 9 7.92 -10.98 -18.18
C LYS A 9 8.16 -11.88 -16.96
N GLN A 10 9.12 -11.54 -16.12
CA GLN A 10 9.43 -12.29 -14.91
C GLN A 10 8.24 -12.24 -13.93
N TYR A 11 7.69 -11.06 -13.69
CA TYR A 11 6.53 -10.86 -12.82
C TYR A 11 5.33 -11.71 -13.27
N GLU A 12 4.96 -11.65 -14.55
CA GLU A 12 3.82 -12.40 -15.08
C GLU A 12 4.02 -13.91 -14.99
N GLN A 13 5.24 -14.39 -15.18
CA GLN A 13 5.56 -15.80 -15.01
C GLN A 13 5.37 -16.25 -13.55
N VAL A 14 5.91 -15.51 -12.60
CA VAL A 14 5.79 -15.83 -11.16
C VAL A 14 4.34 -15.67 -10.69
N ARG A 15 3.65 -14.60 -11.12
CA ARG A 15 2.23 -14.36 -10.81
C ARG A 15 1.34 -15.50 -11.27
N CYS A 16 1.53 -16.01 -12.48
CA CYS A 16 0.75 -17.12 -13.00
C CYS A 16 0.91 -18.40 -12.14
N GLU A 17 2.11 -18.68 -11.69
CA GLU A 17 2.39 -19.82 -10.80
C GLU A 17 1.82 -19.60 -9.39
N TYR A 18 1.96 -18.39 -8.88
CA TYR A 18 1.42 -17.97 -7.59
C TYR A 18 -0.11 -18.09 -7.53
N GLU A 19 -0.80 -17.59 -8.55
CA GLU A 19 -2.25 -17.72 -8.66
C GLU A 19 -2.72 -19.19 -8.64
N LYS A 20 -2.03 -20.07 -9.40
CA LYS A 20 -2.40 -21.49 -9.47
C LYS A 20 -2.17 -22.23 -8.16
N ARG A 21 -1.06 -21.93 -7.49
CA ARG A 21 -0.60 -22.72 -6.35
C ARG A 21 -0.98 -22.14 -5.00
N ILE A 22 -1.20 -20.85 -4.90
CA ILE A 22 -1.57 -20.14 -3.67
C ILE A 22 -3.01 -19.63 -3.76
N VAL A 23 -3.27 -18.61 -4.59
CA VAL A 23 -4.55 -17.89 -4.58
C VAL A 23 -5.74 -18.82 -4.83
N LYS A 24 -5.69 -19.64 -5.88
CA LYS A 24 -6.80 -20.59 -6.24
C LYS A 24 -6.92 -21.80 -5.30
N LYS A 25 -6.01 -21.95 -4.35
CA LYS A 25 -6.03 -23.08 -3.38
C LYS A 25 -6.46 -22.63 -1.97
N MET A 26 -6.59 -21.36 -1.74
CA MET A 26 -7.13 -20.80 -0.50
C MET A 26 -8.58 -20.37 -0.72
N ALA A 27 -9.39 -20.37 0.33
CA ALA A 27 -10.65 -19.66 0.29
C ALA A 27 -10.36 -18.16 0.09
N PRO A 28 -11.14 -17.45 -0.77
CA PRO A 28 -10.88 -16.02 -1.02
C PRO A 28 -10.86 -15.18 0.26
N THR A 29 -11.73 -15.50 1.21
CA THR A 29 -11.77 -14.85 2.54
C THR A 29 -10.46 -15.04 3.31
N ASP A 30 -9.94 -16.28 3.37
CA ASP A 30 -8.73 -16.60 4.12
C ASP A 30 -7.51 -15.94 3.49
N TYR A 31 -7.46 -15.89 2.15
CA TYR A 31 -6.41 -15.18 1.42
C TYR A 31 -6.40 -13.70 1.77
N MET A 32 -7.57 -13.04 1.69
CA MET A 32 -7.68 -11.61 1.97
C MET A 32 -7.45 -11.32 3.46
N ASP A 33 -7.95 -12.13 4.37
CA ASP A 33 -7.78 -11.97 5.82
C ASP A 33 -6.32 -12.05 6.25
N TRP A 34 -5.57 -12.99 5.67
CA TRP A 34 -4.14 -13.11 5.91
C TRP A 34 -3.37 -11.89 5.38
N HIS A 35 -3.70 -11.47 4.16
CA HIS A 35 -3.02 -10.34 3.52
C HIS A 35 -3.40 -9.00 4.13
N GLU A 36 -4.61 -8.85 4.68
CA GLU A 36 -4.98 -7.67 5.48
C GLU A 36 -4.04 -7.50 6.68
N VAL A 37 -3.78 -8.59 7.42
CA VAL A 37 -2.86 -8.56 8.56
C VAL A 37 -1.44 -8.18 8.12
N LEU A 38 -0.88 -8.88 7.13
CA LEU A 38 0.48 -8.61 6.65
C LEU A 38 0.63 -7.19 6.11
N PHE A 39 -0.28 -6.78 5.23
CA PHE A 39 -0.23 -5.46 4.61
C PHE A 39 -0.36 -4.35 5.65
N SER A 40 -1.31 -4.45 6.57
CA SER A 40 -1.52 -3.44 7.60
C SER A 40 -0.33 -3.35 8.54
N THR A 41 0.23 -4.50 8.98
CA THR A 41 1.44 -4.50 9.81
C THR A 41 2.58 -3.74 9.16
N HIS A 42 2.96 -4.13 7.94
CA HIS A 42 4.12 -3.52 7.27
C HIS A 42 3.84 -2.07 6.86
N SER A 43 2.64 -1.77 6.38
CA SER A 43 2.26 -0.41 5.97
C SER A 43 2.29 0.57 7.14
N CYS A 44 1.82 0.18 8.33
CA CYS A 44 1.91 1.02 9.53
C CYS A 44 3.35 1.06 10.09
N ALA A 45 4.10 -0.06 10.04
CA ALA A 45 5.47 -0.12 10.53
C ALA A 45 6.44 0.77 9.72
N ILE A 46 6.22 0.95 8.41
CA ILE A 46 6.97 1.92 7.59
C ILE A 46 6.85 3.33 8.16
N GLU A 47 5.71 3.68 8.76
CA GLU A 47 5.44 4.98 9.40
C GLU A 47 5.87 5.03 10.89
N GLY A 48 6.41 3.93 11.41
CA GLY A 48 6.96 3.86 12.78
C GLY A 48 6.06 3.19 13.80
N ASN A 49 4.95 2.57 13.40
CA ASN A 49 4.15 1.72 14.28
C ASN A 49 4.94 0.46 14.65
N SER A 50 4.90 0.07 15.91
CA SER A 50 5.75 -1.00 16.46
C SER A 50 5.11 -2.40 16.45
N PHE A 51 3.89 -2.54 15.89
CA PHE A 51 3.16 -3.81 15.85
C PHE A 51 3.91 -4.87 15.06
N THR A 52 3.97 -6.07 15.64
CA THR A 52 4.35 -7.29 14.90
C THR A 52 3.13 -7.87 14.16
N VAL A 53 3.38 -8.85 13.30
CA VAL A 53 2.29 -9.58 12.62
C VAL A 53 1.37 -10.28 13.63
N ASP A 54 1.92 -10.83 14.71
CA ASP A 54 1.13 -11.50 15.75
C ASP A 54 0.30 -10.50 16.56
N ASP A 55 0.85 -9.35 16.94
CA ASP A 55 0.10 -8.29 17.62
C ASP A 55 -1.04 -7.75 16.74
N THR A 56 -0.77 -7.59 15.44
CA THR A 56 -1.76 -7.15 14.45
C THR A 56 -2.90 -8.16 14.33
N ARG A 57 -2.59 -9.47 14.33
CA ARG A 57 -3.59 -10.53 14.32
C ARG A 57 -4.45 -10.50 15.58
N ILE A 58 -3.85 -10.39 16.76
CA ILE A 58 -4.56 -10.28 18.04
C ILE A 58 -5.51 -9.09 18.00
N LEU A 59 -5.04 -7.92 17.57
CA LEU A 59 -5.88 -6.73 17.46
C LEU A 59 -7.03 -6.92 16.47
N LYS A 60 -6.80 -7.58 15.33
CA LYS A 60 -7.84 -7.87 14.35
C LYS A 60 -8.93 -8.77 14.90
N GLU A 61 -8.56 -9.80 15.68
CA GLU A 61 -9.48 -10.79 16.25
C GLU A 61 -10.26 -10.24 17.46
N GLN A 62 -9.60 -9.46 18.29
CA GLN A 62 -10.16 -9.05 19.59
C GLN A 62 -10.57 -7.56 19.63
N GLY A 63 -10.20 -6.79 18.61
CA GLY A 63 -10.48 -5.36 18.55
C GLY A 63 -9.74 -4.58 19.64
N LEU A 64 -10.14 -3.33 19.84
CA LEU A 64 -9.58 -2.43 20.86
C LEU A 64 -9.93 -2.84 22.31
N ALA A 65 -10.71 -3.91 22.50
CA ALA A 65 -10.97 -4.45 23.83
C ALA A 65 -9.71 -5.07 24.48
N MET A 66 -8.73 -5.46 23.65
CA MET A 66 -7.46 -5.98 24.13
C MET A 66 -6.31 -5.25 23.40
N VAL A 67 -5.68 -4.32 24.10
CA VAL A 67 -4.45 -3.66 23.62
C VAL A 67 -3.28 -4.61 23.85
N PRO A 68 -2.55 -5.05 22.81
CA PRO A 68 -1.36 -5.87 22.98
C PRO A 68 -0.33 -5.16 23.86
N MET A 69 0.35 -5.90 24.73
CA MET A 69 1.31 -5.33 25.67
C MET A 69 2.49 -4.66 24.93
N GLY A 70 2.87 -3.49 25.41
CA GLY A 70 4.00 -2.73 24.86
C GLY A 70 3.64 -1.72 23.79
N HIS A 71 2.37 -1.64 23.38
CA HIS A 71 1.88 -0.70 22.36
C HIS A 71 1.02 0.40 22.98
N SER A 72 1.08 1.58 22.38
CA SER A 72 0.22 2.70 22.77
C SER A 72 -1.19 2.54 22.20
N LEU A 73 -2.17 3.16 22.85
CA LEU A 73 -3.54 3.22 22.30
C LEU A 73 -3.57 3.89 20.92
N LEU A 74 -2.69 4.86 20.69
CA LEU A 74 -2.59 5.54 19.39
C LEU A 74 -2.16 4.59 18.27
N GLU A 75 -1.18 3.71 18.54
CA GLU A 75 -0.75 2.69 17.57
C GLU A 75 -1.85 1.66 17.29
N CYS A 76 -2.57 1.23 18.33
CA CYS A 76 -3.72 0.33 18.16
C CYS A 76 -4.83 0.98 17.33
N THR A 77 -5.11 2.27 17.59
CA THR A 77 -6.13 3.02 16.85
C THR A 77 -5.72 3.21 15.39
N GLU A 78 -4.45 3.53 15.13
CA GLU A 78 -3.90 3.63 13.78
C GLU A 78 -4.07 2.32 13.00
N MET A 79 -3.78 1.19 13.64
CA MET A 79 -3.96 -0.12 13.01
C MET A 79 -5.44 -0.43 12.73
N ALA A 80 -6.34 -0.09 13.66
CA ALA A 80 -7.79 -0.26 13.48
C ALA A 80 -8.33 0.63 12.34
N ASP A 81 -7.86 1.88 12.23
CA ASP A 81 -8.16 2.77 11.12
C ASP A 81 -7.67 2.19 9.79
N HIS A 82 -6.45 1.63 9.79
CA HIS A 82 -5.87 1.01 8.60
C HIS A 82 -6.67 -0.22 8.13
N PHE A 83 -7.16 -1.07 9.03
CA PHE A 83 -8.06 -2.18 8.68
C PHE A 83 -9.35 -1.69 8.03
N ARG A 84 -9.95 -0.61 8.54
CA ARG A 84 -11.16 -0.04 7.92
C ARG A 84 -10.89 0.48 6.52
N ALA A 85 -9.77 1.19 6.35
CA ALA A 85 -9.35 1.69 5.05
C ALA A 85 -9.03 0.56 4.06
N PHE A 86 -8.36 -0.50 4.52
CA PHE A 86 -8.09 -1.69 3.70
C PHE A 86 -9.38 -2.35 3.21
N ARG A 87 -10.33 -2.59 4.10
CA ARG A 87 -11.63 -3.17 3.72
C ARG A 87 -12.40 -2.27 2.76
N PHE A 88 -12.42 -0.97 3.01
CA PHE A 88 -13.04 -0.03 2.09
C PHE A 88 -12.43 -0.15 0.69
N VAL A 89 -11.11 -0.05 0.55
CA VAL A 89 -10.41 -0.14 -0.73
C VAL A 89 -10.68 -1.47 -1.45
N THR A 90 -10.62 -2.59 -0.73
CA THR A 90 -10.78 -3.93 -1.32
C THR A 90 -12.22 -4.30 -1.66
N THR A 91 -13.20 -3.61 -1.10
CA THR A 91 -14.63 -3.82 -1.41
C THR A 91 -15.20 -2.82 -2.42
N HIS A 92 -14.42 -1.81 -2.83
CA HIS A 92 -14.82 -0.79 -3.81
C HIS A 92 -13.96 -0.83 -5.07
N LEU A 93 -13.61 -2.05 -5.53
CA LEU A 93 -12.78 -2.21 -6.72
C LEU A 93 -13.47 -1.81 -8.03
N ASP A 94 -14.80 -1.72 -8.04
CA ASP A 94 -15.59 -1.24 -9.18
C ASP A 94 -15.87 0.27 -9.16
N ALA A 95 -15.41 0.98 -8.12
CA ALA A 95 -15.55 2.45 -8.04
C ALA A 95 -14.66 3.15 -9.07
N ALA A 96 -14.97 4.40 -9.38
CA ALA A 96 -14.08 5.24 -10.17
C ALA A 96 -12.78 5.51 -9.39
N PHE A 97 -11.65 5.54 -10.09
CA PHE A 97 -10.38 5.96 -9.50
C PHE A 97 -10.29 7.49 -9.54
N ASP A 98 -10.85 8.15 -8.55
CA ASP A 98 -11.06 9.59 -8.50
C ASP A 98 -10.70 10.20 -7.13
N GLU A 99 -10.86 11.51 -6.98
CA GLU A 99 -10.59 12.22 -5.74
C GLU A 99 -11.52 11.80 -4.58
N ALA A 100 -12.74 11.33 -4.86
CA ALA A 100 -13.63 10.85 -3.82
C ALA A 100 -13.08 9.57 -3.17
N LEU A 101 -12.59 8.63 -3.98
CA LEU A 101 -11.91 7.43 -3.51
C LEU A 101 -10.63 7.78 -2.73
N LEU A 102 -9.84 8.74 -3.22
CA LEU A 102 -8.62 9.20 -2.57
C LEU A 102 -8.89 9.82 -1.20
N CYS A 103 -9.79 10.80 -1.15
CA CYS A 103 -10.11 11.52 0.08
C CYS A 103 -10.77 10.62 1.14
N GLU A 104 -11.67 9.72 0.72
CA GLU A 104 -12.29 8.77 1.65
C GLU A 104 -11.29 7.74 2.19
N THR A 105 -10.35 7.26 1.36
CA THR A 105 -9.28 6.38 1.82
C THR A 105 -8.42 7.07 2.87
N ASN A 106 -7.98 8.32 2.65
CA ASN A 106 -7.22 9.08 3.64
C ASN A 106 -8.05 9.38 4.90
N ARG A 107 -9.33 9.72 4.74
CA ARG A 107 -10.22 9.95 5.87
C ARG A 107 -10.23 8.72 6.80
N LEU A 108 -10.42 7.53 6.24
CA LEU A 108 -10.44 6.29 7.01
C LEU A 108 -9.10 5.96 7.67
N VAL A 109 -7.98 6.20 6.97
CA VAL A 109 -6.62 5.98 7.48
C VAL A 109 -6.30 6.86 8.69
N THR A 110 -6.92 8.05 8.78
CA THR A 110 -6.53 9.08 9.76
C THR A 110 -7.64 9.48 10.73
N GLU A 111 -8.85 8.94 10.59
CA GLU A 111 -10.08 9.38 11.27
C GLU A 111 -9.92 9.55 12.77
N ASN A 112 -9.31 8.60 13.45
CA ASN A 112 -9.22 8.62 14.91
C ASN A 112 -7.81 9.01 15.41
N THR A 113 -6.86 9.27 14.53
CA THR A 113 -5.47 9.58 14.90
C THR A 113 -5.05 11.01 14.54
N LEU A 114 -5.67 11.63 13.53
CA LEU A 114 -5.25 12.92 13.01
C LEU A 114 -5.30 14.05 14.05
N ALA A 115 -6.32 14.06 14.90
CA ALA A 115 -6.46 15.08 15.95
C ALA A 115 -5.27 15.11 16.92
N TYR A 116 -4.58 13.98 17.10
CA TYR A 116 -3.39 13.88 17.94
C TYR A 116 -2.09 14.21 17.19
N ARG A 117 -2.03 13.87 15.88
CA ARG A 117 -0.83 14.05 15.04
C ARG A 117 -0.77 15.43 14.39
N ALA A 118 -1.91 15.99 14.00
CA ALA A 118 -2.05 17.29 13.33
C ALA A 118 -3.31 18.02 13.83
N PRO A 119 -3.26 18.60 15.04
CA PRO A 119 -4.42 19.29 15.63
C PRO A 119 -4.98 20.37 14.70
N GLY A 120 -6.30 20.37 14.50
CA GLY A 120 -7.00 21.30 13.62
C GLY A 120 -7.13 20.86 12.16
N ALA A 121 -6.41 19.83 11.73
CA ALA A 121 -6.60 19.23 10.42
C ALA A 121 -7.85 18.33 10.38
N VAL A 122 -8.47 18.22 9.21
CA VAL A 122 -9.68 17.41 8.99
C VAL A 122 -9.31 16.18 8.16
N PRO A 123 -9.65 14.94 8.63
CA PRO A 123 -9.37 13.73 7.87
C PRO A 123 -9.95 13.75 6.45
N GLY A 124 -9.16 13.33 5.46
CA GLY A 124 -9.58 13.29 4.07
C GLY A 124 -9.64 14.64 3.36
N THR A 125 -9.13 15.72 3.98
CA THR A 125 -9.03 17.04 3.32
C THR A 125 -7.58 17.40 3.02
N TYR A 126 -7.34 18.04 1.90
CA TYR A 126 -6.00 18.47 1.52
C TYR A 126 -5.42 19.48 2.51
N THR A 127 -4.11 19.46 2.65
CA THR A 127 -3.40 20.46 3.45
C THR A 127 -3.57 21.86 2.85
N THR A 128 -3.62 22.84 3.73
CA THR A 128 -3.59 24.27 3.38
C THR A 128 -2.25 24.91 3.70
N GLU A 129 -1.23 24.10 3.98
CA GLU A 129 0.11 24.53 4.33
C GLU A 129 1.13 23.66 3.61
N ASP A 130 2.29 24.21 3.29
CA ASP A 130 3.40 23.45 2.76
C ASP A 130 3.90 22.43 3.77
N MET A 131 4.20 21.24 3.27
CA MET A 131 4.57 20.10 4.09
C MET A 131 6.07 19.82 4.00
N ALA A 132 6.64 19.40 5.12
CA ALA A 132 8.02 18.90 5.18
C ALA A 132 8.09 17.67 6.08
N ALA A 133 8.96 16.71 5.74
CA ALA A 133 9.27 15.56 6.59
C ALA A 133 10.79 15.30 6.54
N GLY A 134 11.46 15.43 7.68
CA GLY A 134 12.92 15.42 7.75
C GLY A 134 13.52 16.53 6.89
N ASP A 135 14.43 16.16 5.96
CA ASP A 135 15.06 17.10 5.03
C ASP A 135 14.27 17.30 3.71
N THR A 136 13.09 16.69 3.59
CA THR A 136 12.26 16.76 2.39
C THR A 136 11.19 17.81 2.54
N VAL A 137 11.19 18.82 1.65
CA VAL A 137 10.10 19.76 1.45
C VAL A 137 9.23 19.22 0.33
N PHE A 138 7.93 19.08 0.59
CA PHE A 138 6.96 18.58 -0.39
C PHE A 138 6.46 19.71 -1.32
N GLY A 139 5.54 19.38 -2.22
CA GLY A 139 5.02 20.33 -3.19
C GLY A 139 4.25 21.48 -2.54
N ASP A 140 4.17 22.58 -3.27
CA ASP A 140 3.39 23.75 -2.92
C ASP A 140 1.90 23.41 -2.82
N HIS A 141 1.31 23.63 -1.62
CA HIS A 141 -0.09 23.32 -1.32
C HIS A 141 -1.07 24.07 -2.25
N GLU A 142 -0.74 25.29 -2.70
CA GLU A 142 -1.60 26.06 -3.60
C GLU A 142 -1.81 25.37 -4.94
N THR A 143 -0.87 24.52 -5.36
CA THR A 143 -0.95 23.78 -6.63
C THR A 143 -1.73 22.46 -6.52
N LEU A 144 -2.01 21.96 -5.31
CA LEU A 144 -2.66 20.65 -5.09
C LEU A 144 -4.04 20.58 -5.76
N VAL A 145 -4.82 21.65 -5.71
CA VAL A 145 -6.17 21.74 -6.31
C VAL A 145 -6.17 21.41 -7.80
N ALA A 146 -5.09 21.69 -8.52
CA ALA A 146 -4.96 21.38 -9.95
C ALA A 146 -4.20 20.06 -10.18
N ARG A 147 -3.19 19.75 -9.37
CA ARG A 147 -2.28 18.63 -9.60
C ARG A 147 -2.85 17.28 -9.18
N ILE A 148 -3.65 17.24 -8.10
CA ILE A 148 -4.27 15.99 -7.67
C ILE A 148 -5.33 15.50 -8.67
N PRO A 149 -6.30 16.33 -9.13
CA PRO A 149 -7.22 15.91 -10.20
C PRO A 149 -6.49 15.43 -11.47
N ALA A 150 -5.41 16.12 -11.85
CA ALA A 150 -4.59 15.72 -13.01
C ALA A 150 -3.92 14.34 -12.80
N LEU A 151 -3.40 14.06 -11.60
CA LEU A 151 -2.84 12.76 -11.24
C LEU A 151 -3.92 11.67 -11.30
N MET A 152 -5.10 11.92 -10.71
CA MET A 152 -6.19 10.95 -10.70
C MET A 152 -6.67 10.65 -12.12
N THR A 153 -6.88 11.68 -12.95
CA THR A 153 -7.30 11.55 -14.35
C THR A 153 -6.26 10.77 -15.17
N SER A 154 -4.97 11.13 -15.08
CA SER A 154 -3.92 10.44 -15.84
C SER A 154 -3.75 8.98 -15.42
N THR A 155 -3.98 8.67 -14.15
CA THR A 155 -3.96 7.29 -13.62
C THR A 155 -5.15 6.50 -14.16
N SER A 156 -6.36 7.06 -14.10
CA SER A 156 -7.58 6.45 -14.66
C SER A 156 -7.42 6.15 -16.16
N GLU A 157 -6.93 7.12 -16.94
CA GLU A 157 -6.64 6.91 -18.36
C GLU A 157 -5.59 5.80 -18.61
N ALA A 158 -4.58 5.69 -17.76
CA ALA A 158 -3.58 4.63 -17.89
C ALA A 158 -4.18 3.24 -17.60
N ILE A 159 -5.10 3.14 -16.65
CA ILE A 159 -5.87 1.93 -16.36
C ILE A 159 -6.72 1.56 -17.59
N GLU A 160 -7.49 2.49 -18.15
CA GLU A 160 -8.34 2.28 -19.31
C GLU A 160 -7.55 1.87 -20.56
N ARG A 161 -6.33 2.40 -20.73
CA ARG A 161 -5.41 2.02 -21.83
C ARG A 161 -4.70 0.70 -21.60
N ASN A 162 -5.01 -0.03 -20.51
CA ASN A 162 -4.36 -1.29 -20.14
C ASN A 162 -2.83 -1.19 -20.03
N VAL A 163 -2.32 -0.07 -19.51
CA VAL A 163 -0.91 0.01 -19.10
C VAL A 163 -0.71 -1.01 -17.98
N HIS A 164 0.45 -1.66 -17.94
CA HIS A 164 0.71 -2.73 -16.96
C HIS A 164 0.45 -2.24 -15.54
N PRO A 165 -0.43 -2.92 -14.75
CA PRO A 165 -0.92 -2.42 -13.45
C PRO A 165 0.18 -2.09 -12.45
N MET A 166 1.29 -2.84 -12.45
CA MET A 166 2.43 -2.57 -11.58
C MET A 166 3.10 -1.23 -11.90
N ILE A 167 3.17 -0.86 -13.19
CA ILE A 167 3.71 0.44 -13.63
C ILE A 167 2.75 1.55 -13.22
N VAL A 168 1.44 1.38 -13.44
CA VAL A 168 0.43 2.37 -13.05
C VAL A 168 0.44 2.60 -11.54
N ALA A 169 0.48 1.52 -10.75
CA ALA A 169 0.51 1.59 -9.30
C ALA A 169 1.77 2.32 -8.76
N ALA A 170 2.94 1.99 -9.32
CA ALA A 170 4.19 2.63 -8.91
C ALA A 170 4.23 4.12 -9.29
N ARG A 171 3.79 4.48 -10.49
CA ARG A 171 3.69 5.88 -10.94
C ARG A 171 2.74 6.70 -10.11
N PHE A 172 1.52 6.19 -9.94
CA PHE A 172 0.55 6.85 -9.06
C PHE A 172 1.15 7.10 -7.68
N HIS A 173 1.70 6.05 -7.06
CA HIS A 173 2.27 6.14 -5.72
C HIS A 173 3.41 7.17 -5.63
N GLY A 174 4.34 7.12 -6.57
CA GLY A 174 5.47 8.03 -6.57
C GLY A 174 5.09 9.49 -6.74
N PHE A 175 4.16 9.80 -7.65
CA PHE A 175 3.68 11.17 -7.84
C PHE A 175 2.75 11.62 -6.70
N PHE A 176 1.96 10.71 -6.14
CA PHE A 176 1.15 11.01 -4.97
C PHE A 176 2.03 11.36 -3.75
N GLU A 177 3.08 10.59 -3.47
CA GLU A 177 4.06 10.90 -2.43
C GLU A 177 4.87 12.17 -2.74
N TYR A 178 5.10 12.47 -4.01
CA TYR A 178 5.71 13.74 -4.42
C TYR A 178 4.83 14.93 -4.06
N LEU A 179 3.53 14.85 -4.29
CA LEU A 179 2.56 15.91 -3.99
C LEU A 179 2.26 16.04 -2.49
N HIS A 180 2.20 14.92 -1.80
CA HIS A 180 1.97 14.82 -0.35
C HIS A 180 0.78 15.63 0.16
N PRO A 181 -0.45 15.40 -0.37
CA PRO A 181 -1.54 16.34 -0.25
C PRO A 181 -2.22 16.42 1.13
N PHE A 182 -1.97 15.50 2.04
CA PHE A 182 -2.63 15.45 3.34
C PHE A 182 -1.68 15.76 4.49
N ARG A 183 -2.21 16.22 5.62
CA ARG A 183 -1.44 16.50 6.84
C ARG A 183 -0.85 15.24 7.49
N ASP A 184 -1.47 14.09 7.28
CA ASP A 184 -0.99 12.77 7.73
C ASP A 184 -1.57 11.67 6.83
N GLY A 185 -0.98 10.48 6.91
CA GLY A 185 -1.48 9.28 6.27
C GLY A 185 -1.17 9.15 4.77
N ASN A 186 -0.35 10.03 4.18
CA ASN A 186 -0.03 9.95 2.74
C ASN A 186 0.55 8.59 2.37
N GLY A 187 1.60 8.12 3.04
CA GLY A 187 2.22 6.83 2.75
C GLY A 187 1.23 5.66 2.81
N ARG A 188 0.42 5.59 3.86
CA ARG A 188 -0.59 4.54 4.04
C ARG A 188 -1.67 4.61 2.96
N THR A 189 -2.18 5.81 2.66
CA THR A 189 -3.17 6.06 1.59
C THR A 189 -2.61 5.66 0.22
N GLY A 190 -1.40 6.11 -0.11
CA GLY A 190 -0.77 5.81 -1.39
C GLY A 190 -0.54 4.31 -1.60
N ARG A 191 -0.09 3.58 -0.57
CA ARG A 191 0.07 2.11 -0.64
C ARG A 191 -1.26 1.38 -0.76
N LEU A 192 -2.32 1.84 -0.10
CA LEU A 192 -3.68 1.30 -0.25
C LEU A 192 -4.20 1.49 -1.68
N LEU A 193 -4.10 2.69 -2.24
CA LEU A 193 -4.59 2.96 -3.59
C LEU A 193 -3.73 2.32 -4.68
N SER A 194 -2.43 2.13 -4.45
CA SER A 194 -1.60 1.29 -5.33
C SER A 194 -2.12 -0.15 -5.37
N ASN A 195 -2.55 -0.67 -4.23
CA ASN A 195 -3.16 -1.99 -4.15
C ASN A 195 -4.58 -2.04 -4.73
N TRP A 196 -5.34 -0.94 -4.67
CA TRP A 196 -6.60 -0.84 -5.41
C TRP A 196 -6.36 -1.05 -6.92
N ILE A 197 -5.36 -0.35 -7.50
CA ILE A 197 -5.01 -0.49 -8.92
C ILE A 197 -4.66 -1.93 -9.28
N LEU A 198 -3.85 -2.59 -8.45
CA LEU A 198 -3.44 -3.97 -8.67
C LEU A 198 -4.63 -4.94 -8.59
N LEU A 199 -5.43 -4.84 -7.53
CA LEU A 199 -6.58 -5.70 -7.30
C LEU A 199 -7.69 -5.50 -8.34
N HIS A 200 -7.97 -4.25 -8.75
CA HIS A 200 -8.90 -3.92 -9.84
C HIS A 200 -8.52 -4.64 -11.14
N ALA A 201 -7.22 -4.74 -11.42
CA ALA A 201 -6.70 -5.47 -12.57
C ALA A 201 -6.55 -6.99 -12.35
N GLY A 202 -6.99 -7.52 -11.20
CA GLY A 202 -6.88 -8.94 -10.86
C GLY A 202 -5.48 -9.40 -10.50
N HIS A 203 -4.61 -8.50 -10.07
CA HIS A 203 -3.26 -8.81 -9.62
C HIS A 203 -3.21 -9.01 -8.10
N PRO A 204 -2.25 -9.82 -7.57
CA PRO A 204 -2.04 -9.94 -6.14
C PRO A 204 -1.62 -8.62 -5.49
N LEU A 205 -1.92 -8.49 -4.19
CA LEU A 205 -1.47 -7.35 -3.38
C LEU A 205 0.05 -7.19 -3.43
N LEU A 206 0.50 -5.93 -3.45
CA LEU A 206 1.90 -5.57 -3.20
C LEU A 206 2.05 -5.24 -1.70
N ILE A 207 2.92 -5.96 -1.02
CA ILE A 207 3.26 -5.72 0.39
C ILE A 207 4.74 -5.33 0.45
N ILE A 208 5.00 -4.10 0.86
CA ILE A 208 6.36 -3.60 1.08
C ILE A 208 6.73 -3.94 2.53
N ASP A 209 7.67 -4.86 2.69
CA ASP A 209 8.17 -5.26 4.01
C ASP A 209 8.90 -4.08 4.67
N VAL A 210 8.71 -3.89 5.97
CA VAL A 210 9.39 -2.82 6.73
C VAL A 210 10.92 -2.93 6.67
N LYS A 211 11.48 -4.13 6.48
CA LYS A 211 12.92 -4.32 6.28
C LYS A 211 13.44 -3.60 5.04
N ASP A 212 12.60 -3.42 4.01
CA ASP A 212 12.93 -2.78 2.74
C ASP A 212 12.65 -1.27 2.76
N ARG A 213 12.23 -0.72 3.92
CA ARG A 213 11.87 0.69 4.09
C ARG A 213 12.92 1.66 3.56
N ALA A 214 14.19 1.40 3.83
CA ALA A 214 15.27 2.30 3.40
C ALA A 214 15.37 2.39 1.87
N THR A 215 15.31 1.25 1.18
CA THR A 215 15.34 1.18 -0.28
C THR A 215 14.07 1.80 -0.91
N TYR A 216 12.93 1.56 -0.29
CA TYR A 216 11.65 2.15 -0.70
C TYR A 216 11.67 3.69 -0.61
N ILE A 217 12.11 4.25 0.51
CA ILE A 217 12.20 5.70 0.71
C ILE A 217 13.21 6.32 -0.27
N GLU A 218 14.32 5.62 -0.54
CA GLU A 218 15.31 6.10 -1.51
C GLU A 218 14.73 6.13 -2.92
N ALA A 219 13.98 5.12 -3.35
CA ALA A 219 13.30 5.11 -4.64
C ALA A 219 12.29 6.27 -4.79
N LEU A 220 11.58 6.63 -3.71
CA LEU A 220 10.71 7.81 -3.69
C LEU A 220 11.50 9.13 -3.78
N ARG A 221 12.66 9.22 -3.12
CA ARG A 221 13.53 10.41 -3.20
C ARG A 221 14.05 10.65 -4.60
N GLN A 222 14.39 9.59 -5.32
CA GLN A 222 14.91 9.68 -6.69
C GLN A 222 13.91 10.29 -7.68
N ILE A 223 12.60 10.14 -7.44
CA ILE A 223 11.59 10.87 -8.23
C ILE A 223 11.77 12.38 -8.09
N ARG A 224 12.13 12.88 -6.90
CA ARG A 224 12.37 14.31 -6.67
C ARG A 224 13.71 14.79 -7.23
N SER A 225 14.77 14.01 -7.03
CA SER A 225 16.14 14.41 -7.37
C SER A 225 16.48 14.20 -8.83
N GLU A 226 15.94 13.16 -9.47
CA GLU A 226 16.29 12.74 -10.83
C GLU A 226 15.13 12.93 -11.83
N GLY A 227 13.90 13.15 -11.33
CA GLY A 227 12.71 13.31 -12.18
C GLY A 227 12.28 12.02 -12.89
N THR A 228 12.72 10.84 -12.41
CA THR A 228 12.36 9.54 -12.98
C THR A 228 11.66 8.64 -11.96
N ASP A 229 10.68 7.88 -12.41
CA ASP A 229 9.95 6.88 -11.64
C ASP A 229 10.51 5.45 -11.79
N GLU A 230 11.57 5.28 -12.59
CA GLU A 230 12.11 3.97 -12.97
C GLU A 230 12.53 3.14 -11.74
N HIS A 231 13.20 3.76 -10.78
CA HIS A 231 13.66 3.09 -9.56
C HIS A 231 12.50 2.56 -8.72
N LEU A 232 11.41 3.32 -8.60
CA LEU A 232 10.23 2.89 -7.86
C LEU A 232 9.47 1.78 -8.61
N ILE A 233 9.38 1.86 -9.93
CA ILE A 233 8.76 0.81 -10.75
C ILE A 233 9.55 -0.51 -10.61
N SER A 234 10.87 -0.47 -10.75
CA SER A 234 11.72 -1.66 -10.56
C SER A 234 11.64 -2.19 -9.13
N PHE A 235 11.57 -1.31 -8.13
CA PHE A 235 11.38 -1.71 -6.74
C PHE A 235 10.04 -2.45 -6.54
N PHE A 236 8.94 -1.98 -7.12
CA PHE A 236 7.63 -2.62 -7.02
C PHE A 236 7.62 -4.01 -7.65
N PHE A 237 8.19 -4.15 -8.85
CA PHE A 237 8.31 -5.46 -9.50
C PHE A 237 9.13 -6.43 -8.66
N ARG A 238 10.32 -6.02 -8.22
CA ARG A 238 11.20 -6.85 -7.40
C ARG A 238 10.51 -7.30 -6.10
N THR A 239 9.93 -6.37 -5.36
CA THR A 239 9.22 -6.65 -4.10
C THR A 239 8.09 -7.66 -4.30
N ALA A 240 7.29 -7.51 -5.36
CA ALA A 240 6.20 -8.43 -5.65
C ALA A 240 6.72 -9.82 -6.04
N ILE A 241 7.76 -9.90 -6.88
CA ILE A 241 8.36 -11.15 -7.32
C ILE A 241 8.95 -11.91 -6.12
N GLU A 242 9.81 -11.26 -5.34
CA GLU A 242 10.47 -11.87 -4.17
C GLU A 242 9.47 -12.41 -3.15
N ARG A 243 8.40 -11.67 -2.88
CA ARG A 243 7.35 -12.12 -1.97
C ARG A 243 6.63 -13.37 -2.52
N MET A 244 6.17 -13.33 -3.77
CA MET A 244 5.47 -14.47 -4.37
C MET A 244 6.36 -15.72 -4.44
N GLU A 245 7.63 -15.56 -4.80
CA GLU A 245 8.61 -16.67 -4.82
C GLU A 245 8.83 -17.25 -3.42
N SER A 246 8.94 -16.41 -2.39
CA SER A 246 9.09 -16.83 -0.99
C SER A 246 7.88 -17.66 -0.52
N GLU A 247 6.66 -17.19 -0.78
CA GLU A 247 5.44 -17.90 -0.41
C GLU A 247 5.29 -19.25 -1.16
N LEU A 248 5.65 -19.28 -2.45
CA LEU A 248 5.69 -20.51 -3.25
C LEU A 248 6.70 -21.53 -2.69
N ALA A 249 7.87 -21.07 -2.28
CA ALA A 249 8.90 -21.92 -1.69
C ALA A 249 8.48 -22.49 -0.32
N GLN A 250 7.87 -21.68 0.53
CA GLN A 250 7.35 -22.13 1.84
C GLN A 250 6.28 -23.22 1.67
N LYS A 251 5.35 -23.04 0.74
CA LYS A 251 4.33 -24.04 0.44
C LYS A 251 4.94 -25.35 -0.10
N HIS A 252 5.97 -25.26 -0.92
CA HIS A 252 6.68 -26.43 -1.44
C HIS A 252 7.34 -27.23 -0.31
N ASN A 253 8.06 -26.56 0.58
CA ASN A 253 8.71 -27.16 1.75
C ASN A 253 7.68 -27.81 2.69
N ASN A 254 6.57 -27.15 2.97
CA ASN A 254 5.49 -27.70 3.78
C ASN A 254 4.85 -28.93 3.15
N SER A 255 4.74 -29.00 1.82
CA SER A 255 4.22 -30.16 1.09
C SER A 255 5.20 -31.34 1.11
N GLN A 256 6.51 -31.07 1.06
CA GLN A 256 7.54 -32.11 1.11
C GLN A 256 7.73 -32.70 2.51
N LEU A 257 7.58 -31.91 3.55
CA LEU A 257 7.71 -32.36 4.94
C LEU A 257 6.57 -33.28 5.39
N GLY A 258 5.60 -33.56 4.51
CA GLY A 258 4.50 -34.51 4.79
C GLY A 258 3.76 -34.10 6.08
N LEU A 259 3.55 -32.82 6.28
CA LEU A 259 3.11 -32.28 7.54
C LEU A 259 1.73 -32.79 7.94
N PHE A 260 1.80 -33.76 8.75
CA PHE A 260 0.92 -34.16 9.80
C PHE A 260 0.83 -33.06 10.88
N LEU A 261 0.24 -31.94 10.56
CA LEU A 261 -0.18 -30.97 11.55
C LEU A 261 -1.66 -30.72 11.32
N PHE A 262 -2.41 -31.41 12.16
CA PHE A 262 -3.82 -31.16 12.45
C PHE A 262 -3.95 -30.10 13.52
#